data_6122182d41c908e547ff4cf1da0ab458
#
_entry.id   6122182d41c908e547ff4cf1da0ab458
#
_cell.length_a   1.000
_cell.length_b   1.000
_cell.length_c   1.000
_cell.angle_alpha   90.00
_cell.angle_beta   90.00
_cell.angle_gamma   90.00
#
_symmetry.space_group_name_H-M   'P 1'
#
loop_
_entity.id
_entity.type
_entity.pdbx_description
1 polymer ?
#
loop_
_entity_poly.entity_id
_entity_poly.type
_entity_poly.pdbx_seq_one_letter_code
_entity_poly.pdbx_strand_id
1 'polypeptide(L)'
;MSHLRIQCGKPIVVVLLFLCALASPLAAQSAPRTIHVFVALADNKHQGIVPVAATLGNGDDPVRNLYWGSAYGVKTYFARSVDWQLIASGQEPKAEILERCIFKHRTQNVYLIADAYQGSKIKQAIMDFLAAAAGSAPEKIPVEAKTSSTGSPTTLNAAGGADLVAYAGHDGLMDFQLSAFPQGKNGNTHQAIILACISKSYFASPLRATGATPLVWTTGLMAPEAYTLKSAIDGWILHESNDQIRERAAAAYDKYQKCGLKGARKLLVTGW
;
A
#
# COMPACT_ATOMS: atom_id res chain seq x y z
N MET A 1 58.63 -50.52 67.65
CA MET A 1 57.14 -50.28 67.54
C MET A 1 56.93 -48.95 66.84
N SER A 2 56.71 -48.97 65.55
CA SER A 2 56.61 -47.82 64.69
C SER A 2 55.14 -47.54 64.40
N HIS A 3 54.69 -46.38 64.82
CA HIS A 3 53.32 -45.88 64.49
C HIS A 3 53.29 -45.22 63.14
N LEU A 4 52.57 -45.78 62.18
CA LEU A 4 52.25 -45.29 60.88
C LEU A 4 51.09 -44.28 61.01
N ARG A 5 51.31 -43.02 60.69
CA ARG A 5 50.25 -42.00 60.60
C ARG A 5 49.72 -41.94 59.16
N ILE A 6 48.43 -42.26 58.98
CA ILE A 6 47.72 -42.14 57.76
C ILE A 6 47.23 -40.67 57.65
N GLN A 7 47.71 -39.93 56.63
CA GLN A 7 47.18 -38.62 56.30
C GLN A 7 45.91 -38.73 55.43
N CYS A 8 44.83 -38.21 55.94
CA CYS A 8 43.54 -38.13 55.24
C CYS A 8 43.56 -36.96 54.27
N GLY A 9 43.57 -37.27 52.98
CA GLY A 9 43.47 -36.26 51.91
C GLY A 9 42.04 -35.72 51.76
N LYS A 10 41.92 -34.40 51.75
CA LYS A 10 40.63 -33.74 51.51
C LYS A 10 40.22 -33.89 50.04
N PRO A 11 38.94 -34.21 49.70
CA PRO A 11 38.50 -34.22 48.30
C PRO A 11 38.36 -32.81 47.77
N ILE A 12 38.97 -32.54 46.60
CA ILE A 12 38.79 -31.32 45.82
C ILE A 12 37.49 -31.52 45.04
N VAL A 13 36.46 -30.74 45.42
CA VAL A 13 35.21 -30.68 44.66
C VAL A 13 35.42 -29.68 43.52
N VAL A 14 35.57 -30.16 42.29
CA VAL A 14 35.58 -29.36 41.09
C VAL A 14 34.14 -29.07 40.70
N VAL A 15 33.68 -27.84 40.95
CA VAL A 15 32.35 -27.35 40.47
C VAL A 15 32.53 -26.93 39.04
N LEU A 16 32.08 -27.76 38.08
CA LEU A 16 31.93 -27.38 36.68
C LEU A 16 30.69 -26.47 36.55
N LEU A 17 30.91 -25.16 36.43
CA LEU A 17 29.90 -24.21 36.03
C LEU A 17 29.58 -24.40 34.53
N PHE A 18 28.48 -25.11 34.24
CA PHE A 18 27.89 -25.12 32.87
C PHE A 18 27.27 -23.74 32.60
N LEU A 19 27.98 -22.90 31.85
CA LEU A 19 27.37 -21.74 31.23
C LEU A 19 26.44 -22.21 30.10
N CYS A 20 25.14 -22.37 30.41
CA CYS A 20 24.11 -22.44 29.38
C CYS A 20 23.98 -21.08 28.71
N ALA A 21 24.67 -20.86 27.59
CA ALA A 21 24.38 -19.75 26.70
C ALA A 21 22.95 -19.93 26.21
N LEU A 22 22.02 -19.13 26.75
CA LEU A 22 20.67 -18.96 26.23
C LEU A 22 20.80 -18.25 24.87
N ALA A 23 20.95 -19.00 23.79
CA ALA A 23 20.77 -18.52 22.45
C ALA A 23 19.30 -18.08 22.33
N SER A 24 19.03 -16.79 22.49
CA SER A 24 17.72 -16.23 22.15
C SER A 24 17.43 -16.59 20.69
N PRO A 25 16.28 -17.22 20.38
CA PRO A 25 15.93 -17.49 19.01
C PRO A 25 15.85 -16.12 18.30
N LEU A 26 16.65 -15.95 17.25
CA LEU A 26 16.53 -14.83 16.36
C LEU A 26 15.09 -14.86 15.81
N ALA A 27 14.23 -13.97 16.30
CA ALA A 27 12.86 -13.91 15.84
C ALA A 27 12.90 -13.73 14.31
N ALA A 28 12.45 -14.73 13.57
CA ALA A 28 12.36 -14.68 12.13
C ALA A 28 11.53 -13.44 11.78
N GLN A 29 12.16 -12.46 11.18
CA GLN A 29 11.49 -11.21 10.80
C GLN A 29 10.40 -11.58 9.79
N SER A 30 9.14 -11.34 10.13
CA SER A 30 8.01 -11.61 9.23
C SER A 30 8.23 -10.94 7.88
N ALA A 31 7.83 -11.60 6.81
CA ALA A 31 7.90 -11.02 5.46
C ALA A 31 7.21 -9.65 5.44
N PRO A 32 7.73 -8.67 4.69
CA PRO A 32 7.15 -7.35 4.62
C PRO A 32 5.75 -7.43 3.99
N ARG A 33 4.79 -6.73 4.58
CA ARG A 33 3.48 -6.51 3.97
C ARG A 33 3.60 -5.37 2.96
N THR A 34 2.91 -5.50 1.84
CA THR A 34 3.02 -4.54 0.76
C THR A 34 1.67 -4.01 0.29
N ILE A 35 1.66 -2.75 -0.06
CA ILE A 35 0.51 -2.03 -0.62
C ILE A 35 0.94 -1.53 -1.98
N HIS A 36 0.16 -1.79 -3.04
CA HIS A 36 0.42 -1.22 -4.36
C HIS A 36 -0.69 -0.25 -4.76
N VAL A 37 -0.30 1.01 -5.03
CA VAL A 37 -1.19 2.11 -5.38
C VAL A 37 -1.00 2.49 -6.84
N PHE A 38 -2.05 2.39 -7.62
CA PHE A 38 -2.12 2.76 -9.03
C PHE A 38 -2.77 4.14 -9.13
N VAL A 39 -2.04 5.14 -9.59
CA VAL A 39 -2.53 6.53 -9.70
C VAL A 39 -2.59 6.93 -11.17
N ALA A 40 -3.78 7.09 -11.72
CA ALA A 40 -3.93 7.76 -13.01
C ALA A 40 -3.86 9.27 -12.81
N LEU A 41 -2.84 9.93 -13.35
CA LEU A 41 -2.66 11.37 -13.23
C LEU A 41 -3.88 12.11 -13.78
N ALA A 42 -4.31 13.19 -13.10
CA ALA A 42 -5.39 14.05 -13.59
C ALA A 42 -5.01 14.61 -14.96
N ASP A 43 -5.91 14.49 -15.94
CA ASP A 43 -5.65 14.93 -17.31
C ASP A 43 -6.87 15.63 -17.91
N ASN A 44 -6.80 16.96 -18.00
CA ASN A 44 -7.88 17.78 -18.56
C ASN A 44 -8.16 17.50 -20.05
N LYS A 45 -7.23 16.86 -20.77
CA LYS A 45 -7.35 16.61 -22.21
C LYS A 45 -7.94 15.26 -22.54
N HIS A 46 -7.62 14.24 -21.73
CA HIS A 46 -7.87 12.85 -22.08
C HIS A 46 -8.81 12.13 -21.11
N GLN A 47 -9.34 12.82 -20.10
CA GLN A 47 -10.26 12.27 -19.10
C GLN A 47 -11.49 13.16 -18.96
N GLY A 48 -12.65 12.55 -18.66
CA GLY A 48 -13.92 13.24 -18.40
C GLY A 48 -13.98 13.92 -17.02
N ILE A 49 -12.86 14.35 -16.48
CA ILE A 49 -12.81 15.05 -15.19
C ILE A 49 -13.42 16.46 -15.29
N VAL A 50 -13.91 16.96 -14.17
CA VAL A 50 -14.15 18.41 -14.06
C VAL A 50 -12.80 19.11 -14.21
N PRO A 51 -12.64 20.01 -15.19
CA PRO A 51 -11.35 20.64 -15.46
C PRO A 51 -10.80 21.37 -14.24
N VAL A 52 -9.53 21.12 -13.95
CA VAL A 52 -8.77 21.81 -12.90
C VAL A 52 -7.76 22.77 -13.53
N ALA A 53 -7.05 23.56 -12.71
CA ALA A 53 -5.98 24.42 -13.22
C ALA A 53 -5.02 23.63 -14.13
N ALA A 54 -4.59 24.21 -15.23
CA ALA A 54 -3.83 23.55 -16.30
C ALA A 54 -2.59 22.78 -15.77
N THR A 55 -1.91 23.33 -14.78
CA THR A 55 -0.75 22.69 -14.14
C THR A 55 -1.12 21.45 -13.30
N LEU A 56 -2.30 21.46 -12.66
CA LEU A 56 -2.79 20.34 -11.86
C LEU A 56 -3.39 19.24 -12.72
N GLY A 57 -3.98 19.60 -13.86
CA GLY A 57 -4.60 18.69 -14.82
C GLY A 57 -3.72 18.37 -16.03
N ASN A 58 -2.40 18.45 -15.89
CA ASN A 58 -1.47 17.99 -16.90
C ASN A 58 -1.09 16.53 -16.63
N GLY A 59 -1.64 15.62 -17.40
CA GLY A 59 -1.42 14.18 -17.27
C GLY A 59 0.01 13.71 -17.60
N ASP A 60 0.87 14.58 -18.10
CA ASP A 60 2.28 14.31 -18.43
C ASP A 60 3.26 14.90 -17.39
N ASP A 61 2.77 15.63 -16.39
CA ASP A 61 3.62 16.29 -15.39
C ASP A 61 3.37 15.74 -13.97
N PRO A 62 4.06 14.68 -13.56
CA PRO A 62 3.88 14.12 -12.23
C PRO A 62 4.27 15.09 -11.11
N VAL A 63 5.15 16.09 -11.38
CA VAL A 63 5.66 16.99 -10.33
C VAL A 63 4.55 17.89 -9.77
N ARG A 64 3.64 18.36 -10.61
CA ARG A 64 2.58 19.31 -10.22
C ARG A 64 1.18 18.72 -10.28
N ASN A 65 1.02 17.49 -10.75
CA ASN A 65 -0.28 16.87 -10.93
C ASN A 65 -1.09 16.78 -9.65
N LEU A 66 -2.42 16.98 -9.77
CA LEU A 66 -3.37 17.00 -8.67
C LEU A 66 -3.29 15.74 -7.80
N TYR A 67 -3.22 14.55 -8.42
CA TYR A 67 -3.28 13.27 -7.70
C TYR A 67 -1.92 12.74 -7.28
N TRP A 68 -0.80 13.39 -7.69
CA TRP A 68 0.53 12.89 -7.42
C TRP A 68 1.45 13.88 -6.70
N GLY A 69 1.90 14.92 -7.40
CA GLY A 69 2.92 15.85 -6.90
C GLY A 69 2.39 17.08 -6.18
N SER A 70 1.08 17.38 -6.27
CA SER A 70 0.44 18.47 -5.53
C SER A 70 0.42 18.19 -4.03
N ALA A 71 0.00 19.16 -3.22
CA ALA A 71 0.02 19.08 -1.75
C ALA A 71 -0.70 17.85 -1.18
N TYR A 72 -1.80 17.43 -1.80
CA TYR A 72 -2.62 16.28 -1.41
C TYR A 72 -2.51 15.10 -2.37
N GLY A 73 -1.61 15.17 -3.35
CA GLY A 73 -1.27 14.05 -4.22
C GLY A 73 -0.51 12.97 -3.47
N VAL A 74 -0.58 11.74 -3.97
CA VAL A 74 -0.07 10.55 -3.27
C VAL A 74 1.41 10.69 -2.90
N LYS A 75 2.27 11.03 -3.85
CA LYS A 75 3.71 11.19 -3.60
C LYS A 75 3.99 12.20 -2.47
N THR A 76 3.47 13.41 -2.63
CA THR A 76 3.77 14.51 -1.72
C THR A 76 3.18 14.28 -0.34
N TYR A 77 1.95 13.78 -0.26
CA TYR A 77 1.27 13.54 1.01
C TYR A 77 1.96 12.47 1.84
N PHE A 78 2.33 11.34 1.23
CA PHE A 78 3.07 10.29 1.93
C PHE A 78 4.50 10.71 2.28
N ALA A 79 5.20 11.45 1.41
CA ALA A 79 6.54 11.94 1.69
C ALA A 79 6.60 12.94 2.86
N ARG A 80 5.52 13.70 3.09
CA ARG A 80 5.40 14.65 4.23
C ARG A 80 4.86 14.00 5.50
N SER A 81 4.39 12.76 5.42
CA SER A 81 3.85 12.05 6.59
C SER A 81 4.95 11.69 7.57
N VAL A 82 4.66 11.88 8.86
CA VAL A 82 5.57 11.45 9.94
C VAL A 82 5.68 9.93 10.05
N ASP A 83 4.71 9.19 9.51
CA ASP A 83 4.65 7.72 9.60
C ASP A 83 5.42 7.03 8.49
N TRP A 84 5.70 7.72 7.37
CA TRP A 84 6.29 7.15 6.19
C TRP A 84 7.66 7.76 5.85
N GLN A 85 8.49 7.00 5.19
CA GLN A 85 9.77 7.42 4.64
C GLN A 85 9.83 7.05 3.17
N LEU A 86 10.07 8.02 2.30
CA LEU A 86 10.38 7.77 0.89
C LEU A 86 11.78 7.14 0.81
N ILE A 87 11.87 5.92 0.27
CA ILE A 87 13.13 5.18 0.15
C ILE A 87 13.61 5.05 -1.28
N ALA A 88 12.71 5.13 -2.27
CA ALA A 88 13.06 5.17 -3.69
C ALA A 88 12.03 5.99 -4.49
N SER A 89 12.47 6.66 -5.55
CA SER A 89 11.63 7.42 -6.48
C SER A 89 12.30 7.55 -7.84
N GLY A 90 11.53 7.90 -8.87
CA GLY A 90 12.03 8.16 -10.23
C GLY A 90 12.23 6.91 -11.08
N GLN A 91 11.76 5.75 -10.65
CA GLN A 91 11.76 4.54 -11.47
C GLN A 91 10.58 4.59 -12.45
N GLU A 92 10.84 4.24 -13.71
CA GLU A 92 9.83 4.11 -14.77
C GLU A 92 9.74 2.62 -15.18
N PRO A 93 8.96 1.80 -14.45
CA PRO A 93 8.95 0.35 -14.67
C PRO A 93 8.27 -0.07 -15.99
N LYS A 94 7.45 0.81 -16.56
CA LYS A 94 6.75 0.67 -17.84
C LYS A 94 6.63 2.04 -18.52
N ALA A 95 6.45 2.06 -19.84
CA ALA A 95 6.31 3.30 -20.62
C ALA A 95 5.09 4.16 -20.21
N GLU A 96 4.06 3.54 -19.65
CA GLU A 96 2.86 4.23 -19.18
C GLU A 96 3.01 4.85 -17.77
N ILE A 97 4.07 4.49 -17.03
CA ILE A 97 4.32 4.93 -15.65
C ILE A 97 5.44 5.97 -15.67
N LEU A 98 5.10 7.22 -15.39
CA LEU A 98 6.03 8.35 -15.38
C LEU A 98 6.93 8.37 -14.14
N GLU A 99 6.45 7.82 -13.04
CA GLU A 99 7.22 7.73 -11.81
C GLU A 99 6.70 6.61 -10.93
N ARG A 100 7.61 5.84 -10.33
CA ARG A 100 7.35 4.94 -9.21
C ARG A 100 7.99 5.49 -7.96
N CYS A 101 7.24 5.51 -6.85
CA CYS A 101 7.75 5.81 -5.51
C CYS A 101 7.59 4.59 -4.60
N ILE A 102 8.58 4.36 -3.74
CA ILE A 102 8.51 3.34 -2.70
C ILE A 102 8.69 4.00 -1.34
N PHE A 103 7.73 3.76 -0.46
CA PHE A 103 7.74 4.25 0.91
C PHE A 103 7.84 3.08 1.87
N LYS A 104 8.57 3.28 2.98
CA LYS A 104 8.60 2.37 4.11
C LYS A 104 7.89 3.00 5.30
N HIS A 105 7.00 2.26 5.94
CA HIS A 105 6.42 2.69 7.21
C HIS A 105 7.49 2.68 8.30
N ARG A 106 7.55 3.74 9.12
CA ARG A 106 8.68 3.94 10.06
C ARG A 106 8.70 2.94 11.22
N THR A 107 7.54 2.46 11.65
CA THR A 107 7.41 1.58 12.83
C THR A 107 6.89 0.18 12.50
N GLN A 108 6.30 -0.02 11.32
CA GLN A 108 5.75 -1.31 10.89
C GLN A 108 6.54 -1.89 9.72
N ASN A 109 6.59 -3.21 9.59
CA ASN A 109 7.22 -3.87 8.43
C ASN A 109 6.27 -3.84 7.21
N VAL A 110 5.90 -2.62 6.82
CA VAL A 110 4.96 -2.35 5.70
C VAL A 110 5.63 -1.43 4.70
N TYR A 111 5.44 -1.72 3.42
CA TYR A 111 5.91 -0.90 2.31
C TYR A 111 4.73 -0.51 1.42
N LEU A 112 4.79 0.71 0.90
CA LEU A 112 3.85 1.21 -0.08
C LEU A 112 4.62 1.49 -1.38
N ILE A 113 4.18 0.86 -2.45
CA ILE A 113 4.63 1.09 -3.82
C ILE A 113 3.55 1.91 -4.48
N ALA A 114 3.90 3.02 -5.12
CA ALA A 114 2.93 3.86 -5.80
C ALA A 114 3.44 4.20 -7.20
N ASP A 115 2.58 4.01 -8.20
CA ASP A 115 2.86 4.22 -9.61
C ASP A 115 2.00 5.36 -10.16
N ALA A 116 2.66 6.39 -10.73
CA ALA A 116 2.03 7.49 -11.43
C ALA A 116 1.91 7.16 -12.92
N TYR A 117 0.74 6.75 -13.35
CA TYR A 117 0.45 6.54 -14.78
C TYR A 117 0.20 7.87 -15.48
N GLN A 118 0.75 8.02 -16.68
CA GLN A 118 0.41 9.11 -17.58
C GLN A 118 -1.12 9.22 -17.71
N GLY A 119 -1.67 10.43 -17.64
CA GLY A 119 -3.11 10.65 -17.61
C GLY A 119 -3.86 10.04 -18.79
N SER A 120 -3.29 10.14 -20.01
CA SER A 120 -3.84 9.51 -21.22
C SER A 120 -3.81 7.98 -21.19
N LYS A 121 -3.11 7.36 -20.23
CA LYS A 121 -3.00 5.91 -20.04
C LYS A 121 -3.88 5.38 -18.90
N ILE A 122 -4.89 6.14 -18.50
CA ILE A 122 -5.85 5.74 -17.45
C ILE A 122 -6.45 4.34 -17.67
N LYS A 123 -6.74 3.97 -18.90
CA LYS A 123 -7.25 2.62 -19.21
C LYS A 123 -6.26 1.53 -18.81
N GLN A 124 -4.96 1.75 -19.06
CA GLN A 124 -3.91 0.81 -18.65
C GLN A 124 -3.76 0.78 -17.13
N ALA A 125 -3.82 1.94 -16.47
CA ALA A 125 -3.77 2.02 -15.00
C ALA A 125 -4.90 1.19 -14.35
N ILE A 126 -6.13 1.29 -14.87
CA ILE A 126 -7.27 0.52 -14.40
C ILE A 126 -7.10 -0.97 -14.69
N MET A 127 -6.60 -1.35 -15.87
CA MET A 127 -6.35 -2.76 -16.21
C MET A 127 -5.26 -3.37 -15.33
N ASP A 128 -4.17 -2.65 -15.08
CA ASP A 128 -3.08 -3.12 -14.20
C ASP A 128 -3.55 -3.23 -12.75
N PHE A 129 -4.35 -2.28 -12.27
CA PHE A 129 -5.01 -2.37 -10.96
C PHE A 129 -5.91 -3.61 -10.85
N LEU A 130 -6.76 -3.86 -11.84
CA LEU A 130 -7.64 -5.04 -11.84
C LEU A 130 -6.84 -6.35 -11.94
N ALA A 131 -5.75 -6.38 -12.73
CA ALA A 131 -4.86 -7.53 -12.80
C ALA A 131 -4.19 -7.79 -11.44
N ALA A 132 -3.74 -6.73 -10.77
CA ALA A 132 -3.20 -6.83 -9.41
C ALA A 132 -4.26 -7.33 -8.42
N ALA A 133 -5.48 -6.79 -8.47
CA ALA A 133 -6.60 -7.25 -7.64
C ALA A 133 -6.95 -8.72 -7.88
N ALA A 134 -6.77 -9.22 -9.11
CA ALA A 134 -6.94 -10.64 -9.46
C ALA A 134 -5.80 -11.56 -8.99
N GLY A 135 -4.74 -11.02 -8.37
CA GLY A 135 -3.54 -11.78 -8.03
C GLY A 135 -2.70 -12.16 -9.25
N SER A 136 -2.92 -11.48 -10.39
CA SER A 136 -2.21 -11.73 -11.64
C SER A 136 -0.95 -10.87 -11.76
N ALA A 137 0.00 -11.32 -12.60
CA ALA A 137 1.23 -10.60 -12.90
C ALA A 137 1.99 -10.12 -11.63
N PRO A 138 2.31 -11.00 -10.67
CA PRO A 138 3.06 -10.61 -9.48
C PRO A 138 4.45 -10.08 -9.88
N GLU A 139 4.87 -9.00 -9.26
CA GLU A 139 6.17 -8.37 -9.46
C GLU A 139 7.00 -8.50 -8.20
N LYS A 140 8.32 -8.65 -8.34
CA LYS A 140 9.29 -8.66 -7.25
C LYS A 140 10.21 -7.46 -7.39
N ILE A 141 10.23 -6.59 -6.39
CA ILE A 141 11.04 -5.37 -6.40
C ILE A 141 12.12 -5.49 -5.33
N PRO A 142 13.40 -5.58 -5.70
CA PRO A 142 14.49 -5.52 -4.74
C PRO A 142 14.63 -4.08 -4.22
N VAL A 143 14.76 -3.94 -2.90
CA VAL A 143 15.03 -2.66 -2.24
C VAL A 143 16.29 -2.79 -1.41
N GLU A 144 17.27 -1.93 -1.68
CA GLU A 144 18.50 -1.90 -0.92
C GLU A 144 18.25 -1.36 0.51
N ALA A 145 18.74 -2.07 1.49
CA ALA A 145 18.69 -1.63 2.88
C ALA A 145 19.74 -0.53 3.12
N LYS A 146 19.39 0.74 2.92
CA LYS A 146 20.29 1.87 3.18
C LYS A 146 20.71 2.03 4.66
N THR A 147 20.25 1.18 5.57
CA THR A 147 20.41 1.38 7.04
C THR A 147 20.88 0.15 7.82
N SER A 148 21.31 -0.93 7.18
CA SER A 148 21.87 -2.07 7.92
C SER A 148 23.20 -2.51 7.34
N SER A 149 24.24 -2.43 8.12
CA SER A 149 25.60 -2.90 7.77
C SER A 149 25.72 -4.42 7.56
N THR A 150 24.60 -5.16 7.68
CA THR A 150 24.55 -6.63 7.56
C THR A 150 23.32 -7.13 6.81
N GLY A 151 22.50 -6.25 6.22
CA GLY A 151 21.19 -6.60 5.66
C GLY A 151 21.23 -7.07 4.21
N SER A 152 20.78 -8.28 3.97
CA SER A 152 20.40 -8.72 2.62
C SER A 152 19.31 -7.79 2.04
N PRO A 153 19.31 -7.55 0.72
CA PRO A 153 18.28 -6.73 0.08
C PRO A 153 16.89 -7.29 0.39
N THR A 154 15.95 -6.41 0.75
CA THR A 154 14.56 -6.78 0.96
C THR A 154 13.85 -6.87 -0.39
N THR A 155 13.20 -7.98 -0.68
CA THR A 155 12.37 -8.13 -1.89
C THR A 155 10.91 -7.86 -1.54
N LEU A 156 10.31 -6.88 -2.19
CA LEU A 156 8.90 -6.53 -2.04
C LEU A 156 8.05 -7.27 -3.06
N ASN A 157 6.87 -7.69 -2.64
CA ASN A 157 5.83 -8.17 -3.53
C ASN A 157 5.02 -6.98 -4.05
N ALA A 158 4.85 -6.89 -5.36
CA ALA A 158 4.08 -5.82 -6.00
C ALA A 158 3.07 -6.39 -7.00
N ALA A 159 2.24 -5.54 -7.55
CA ALA A 159 1.14 -5.90 -8.44
C ALA A 159 0.29 -7.04 -7.84
N GLY A 160 0.06 -8.13 -8.56
CA GLY A 160 -0.70 -9.28 -8.06
C GLY A 160 -0.07 -10.03 -6.88
N GLY A 161 1.10 -9.65 -6.42
CA GLY A 161 1.74 -10.17 -5.22
C GLY A 161 1.59 -9.26 -3.98
N ALA A 162 1.00 -8.08 -4.12
CA ALA A 162 0.80 -7.14 -3.01
C ALA A 162 -0.34 -7.61 -2.08
N ASP A 163 -0.24 -7.30 -0.79
CA ASP A 163 -1.26 -7.69 0.22
C ASP A 163 -2.52 -6.80 0.14
N LEU A 164 -2.37 -5.55 -0.31
CA LEU A 164 -3.44 -4.59 -0.56
C LEU A 164 -3.18 -3.86 -1.86
N VAL A 165 -4.21 -3.69 -2.68
CA VAL A 165 -4.14 -2.89 -3.90
C VAL A 165 -5.06 -1.68 -3.81
N ALA A 166 -4.64 -0.54 -4.37
CA ALA A 166 -5.45 0.66 -4.37
C ALA A 166 -5.41 1.36 -5.73
N TYR A 167 -6.52 1.92 -6.13
CA TYR A 167 -6.63 2.83 -7.26
C TYR A 167 -7.03 4.21 -6.77
N ALA A 168 -6.37 5.26 -7.26
CA ALA A 168 -6.71 6.65 -6.98
C ALA A 168 -6.64 7.48 -8.27
N GLY A 169 -7.71 8.19 -8.60
CA GLY A 169 -7.77 9.01 -9.82
C GLY A 169 -9.20 9.19 -10.33
N HIS A 170 -9.30 9.66 -11.56
CA HIS A 170 -10.58 9.70 -12.26
C HIS A 170 -11.14 8.29 -12.46
N ASP A 171 -12.47 8.15 -12.41
CA ASP A 171 -13.12 6.90 -12.79
C ASP A 171 -13.23 6.82 -14.31
N GLY A 172 -12.21 6.28 -14.97
CA GLY A 172 -12.19 6.14 -16.42
C GLY A 172 -13.30 5.20 -16.95
N LEU A 173 -13.88 4.34 -16.10
CA LEU A 173 -14.99 3.49 -16.51
C LEU A 173 -16.30 4.27 -16.71
N MET A 174 -16.34 5.54 -16.32
CA MET A 174 -17.38 6.49 -16.71
C MET A 174 -17.24 6.93 -18.19
N ASP A 175 -16.01 6.93 -18.72
CA ASP A 175 -15.68 7.44 -20.05
C ASP A 175 -15.60 6.32 -21.09
N PHE A 176 -15.21 5.11 -20.69
CA PHE A 176 -15.02 3.96 -21.59
C PHE A 176 -15.41 2.64 -20.94
N GLN A 177 -15.62 1.64 -21.79
CA GLN A 177 -15.85 0.26 -21.36
C GLN A 177 -14.60 -0.60 -21.56
N LEU A 178 -14.43 -1.59 -20.69
CA LEU A 178 -13.44 -2.63 -20.86
C LEU A 178 -14.05 -3.78 -21.65
N SER A 179 -13.33 -4.27 -22.66
CA SER A 179 -13.78 -5.44 -23.47
C SER A 179 -13.66 -6.75 -22.72
N ALA A 180 -12.77 -6.83 -21.73
CA ALA A 180 -12.55 -7.98 -20.86
C ALA A 180 -11.99 -7.53 -19.52
N PHE A 181 -12.19 -8.37 -18.50
CA PHE A 181 -11.64 -8.13 -17.14
C PHE A 181 -10.69 -9.26 -16.75
N PRO A 182 -9.59 -8.96 -16.03
CA PRO A 182 -8.78 -9.99 -15.39
C PRO A 182 -9.65 -10.86 -14.48
N GLN A 183 -9.47 -12.18 -14.60
CA GLN A 183 -10.19 -13.14 -13.78
C GLN A 183 -9.31 -13.59 -12.62
N GLY A 184 -9.83 -13.52 -11.41
CA GLY A 184 -9.16 -14.02 -10.23
C GLY A 184 -9.19 -15.55 -10.16
N LYS A 185 -8.21 -16.13 -9.49
CA LYS A 185 -8.21 -17.55 -9.15
C LYS A 185 -9.16 -17.80 -7.98
N ASN A 186 -9.71 -19.01 -7.90
CA ASN A 186 -10.49 -19.44 -6.73
C ASN A 186 -9.66 -19.26 -5.45
N GLY A 187 -10.28 -18.67 -4.42
CA GLY A 187 -9.60 -18.38 -3.15
C GLY A 187 -8.80 -17.08 -3.13
N ASN A 188 -8.96 -16.20 -4.12
CA ASN A 188 -8.38 -14.87 -4.06
C ASN A 188 -8.90 -14.10 -2.84
N THR A 189 -7.99 -13.63 -1.98
CA THR A 189 -8.29 -12.91 -0.73
C THR A 189 -7.85 -11.44 -0.78
N HIS A 190 -7.46 -10.93 -1.96
CA HIS A 190 -7.04 -9.54 -2.08
C HIS A 190 -8.15 -8.58 -1.65
N GLN A 191 -7.73 -7.49 -1.00
CA GLN A 191 -8.59 -6.36 -0.69
C GLN A 191 -8.23 -5.19 -1.61
N ALA A 192 -9.23 -4.40 -1.98
CA ALA A 192 -9.06 -3.27 -2.88
C ALA A 192 -9.63 -1.97 -2.32
N ILE A 193 -8.88 -0.88 -2.40
CA ILE A 193 -9.34 0.49 -2.16
C ILE A 193 -9.50 1.16 -3.52
N ILE A 194 -10.66 1.78 -3.79
CA ILE A 194 -10.93 2.45 -5.06
C ILE A 194 -11.45 3.86 -4.79
N LEU A 195 -10.54 4.83 -4.83
CA LEU A 195 -10.85 6.25 -4.65
C LEU A 195 -11.00 6.90 -6.03
N ALA A 196 -12.21 6.80 -6.57
CA ALA A 196 -12.64 7.38 -7.83
C ALA A 196 -14.13 7.72 -7.74
N CYS A 197 -14.64 8.58 -8.60
CA CYS A 197 -16.05 8.98 -8.60
C CYS A 197 -16.96 7.77 -8.85
N ILE A 198 -18.02 7.61 -8.04
CA ILE A 198 -19.06 6.57 -8.19
C ILE A 198 -18.45 5.15 -8.40
N SER A 199 -17.28 4.90 -7.84
CA SER A 199 -16.51 3.67 -8.12
C SER A 199 -17.24 2.39 -7.75
N LYS A 200 -18.14 2.41 -6.75
CA LYS A 200 -18.98 1.25 -6.43
C LYS A 200 -19.82 0.80 -7.62
N SER A 201 -20.37 1.71 -8.40
CA SER A 201 -21.21 1.36 -9.55
C SER A 201 -20.39 0.87 -10.75
N TYR A 202 -19.30 1.58 -11.08
CA TYR A 202 -18.54 1.29 -12.29
C TYR A 202 -17.53 0.16 -12.12
N PHE A 203 -16.90 0.05 -10.95
CA PHE A 203 -15.95 -1.03 -10.67
C PHE A 203 -16.59 -2.32 -10.14
N ALA A 204 -17.87 -2.35 -9.80
CA ALA A 204 -18.49 -3.54 -9.20
C ALA A 204 -18.33 -4.81 -10.06
N SER A 205 -18.67 -4.76 -11.34
CA SER A 205 -18.55 -5.90 -12.24
C SER A 205 -17.11 -6.34 -12.46
N PRO A 206 -16.17 -5.43 -12.87
CA PRO A 206 -14.78 -5.82 -13.06
C PRO A 206 -14.10 -6.29 -11.77
N LEU A 207 -14.38 -5.67 -10.61
CA LEU A 207 -13.79 -6.11 -9.34
C LEU A 207 -14.31 -7.48 -8.90
N ARG A 208 -15.61 -7.81 -9.13
CA ARG A 208 -16.15 -9.16 -8.88
C ARG A 208 -15.42 -10.22 -9.69
N ALA A 209 -15.12 -9.92 -10.96
CA ALA A 209 -14.39 -10.84 -11.83
C ALA A 209 -12.99 -11.17 -11.28
N THR A 210 -12.34 -10.21 -10.61
CA THR A 210 -11.04 -10.44 -9.97
C THR A 210 -11.11 -11.30 -8.71
N GLY A 211 -12.27 -11.46 -8.10
CA GLY A 211 -12.43 -12.13 -6.80
C GLY A 211 -11.97 -11.31 -5.59
N ALA A 212 -11.42 -10.11 -5.78
CA ALA A 212 -11.02 -9.23 -4.69
C ALA A 212 -12.23 -8.62 -3.98
N THR A 213 -12.08 -8.28 -2.71
CA THR A 213 -13.13 -7.64 -1.92
C THR A 213 -12.91 -6.14 -1.78
N PRO A 214 -13.94 -5.30 -1.96
CA PRO A 214 -13.80 -3.86 -1.78
C PRO A 214 -13.68 -3.50 -0.30
N LEU A 215 -12.54 -2.91 0.07
CA LEU A 215 -12.28 -2.41 1.42
C LEU A 215 -12.86 -1.01 1.61
N VAL A 216 -12.59 -0.10 0.67
CA VAL A 216 -13.18 1.24 0.62
C VAL A 216 -13.40 1.63 -0.83
N TRP A 217 -14.61 2.07 -1.17
CA TRP A 217 -14.96 2.66 -2.46
C TRP A 217 -16.08 3.69 -2.31
N THR A 218 -16.54 4.28 -3.40
CA THR A 218 -17.39 5.47 -3.35
C THR A 218 -18.73 5.27 -4.03
N THR A 219 -19.75 5.96 -3.51
CA THR A 219 -21.11 5.96 -4.07
C THR A 219 -21.45 7.23 -4.85
N GLY A 220 -20.58 8.24 -4.85
CA GLY A 220 -20.81 9.54 -5.47
C GLY A 220 -19.51 10.17 -5.99
N LEU A 221 -19.61 11.41 -6.43
CA LEU A 221 -18.45 12.20 -6.87
C LEU A 221 -17.53 12.47 -5.67
N MET A 222 -16.22 12.41 -5.90
CA MET A 222 -15.22 12.63 -4.88
C MET A 222 -13.95 13.30 -5.41
N ALA A 223 -13.16 13.86 -4.49
CA ALA A 223 -11.76 14.23 -4.70
C ALA A 223 -10.87 13.05 -4.26
N PRO A 224 -10.21 12.32 -5.20
CA PRO A 224 -9.40 11.14 -4.88
C PRO A 224 -8.01 11.53 -4.36
N GLU A 225 -7.98 12.35 -3.30
CA GLU A 225 -6.76 12.85 -2.70
C GLU A 225 -6.23 11.94 -1.59
N ALA A 226 -4.93 12.00 -1.34
CA ALA A 226 -4.19 11.01 -0.57
C ALA A 226 -4.52 10.97 0.93
N TYR A 227 -5.13 11.99 1.52
CA TYR A 227 -5.53 11.96 2.93
C TYR A 227 -6.57 10.85 3.23
N THR A 228 -7.49 10.61 2.30
CA THR A 228 -8.47 9.52 2.41
C THR A 228 -7.79 8.16 2.29
N LEU A 229 -6.93 8.01 1.28
CA LEU A 229 -6.14 6.80 1.05
C LEU A 229 -5.28 6.45 2.26
N LYS A 230 -4.49 7.43 2.76
CA LYS A 230 -3.62 7.22 3.92
C LYS A 230 -4.41 6.79 5.14
N SER A 231 -5.53 7.44 5.44
CA SER A 231 -6.35 7.08 6.61
C SER A 231 -6.92 5.66 6.52
N ALA A 232 -7.33 5.22 5.34
CA ALA A 232 -7.75 3.83 5.13
C ALA A 232 -6.58 2.86 5.32
N ILE A 233 -5.43 3.18 4.76
CA ILE A 233 -4.20 2.38 4.89
C ILE A 233 -3.76 2.29 6.36
N ASP A 234 -3.82 3.37 7.12
CA ASP A 234 -3.46 3.36 8.55
C ASP A 234 -4.32 2.36 9.33
N GLY A 235 -5.65 2.32 9.08
CA GLY A 235 -6.52 1.32 9.69
C GLY A 235 -6.22 -0.11 9.24
N TRP A 236 -5.90 -0.31 7.95
CA TRP A 236 -5.51 -1.62 7.43
C TRP A 236 -4.18 -2.12 8.05
N ILE A 237 -3.21 -1.23 8.26
CA ILE A 237 -1.95 -1.57 8.95
C ILE A 237 -2.22 -2.04 10.38
N LEU A 238 -3.15 -1.40 11.05
CA LEU A 238 -3.56 -1.70 12.43
C LEU A 238 -4.51 -2.90 12.55
N HIS A 239 -4.83 -3.59 11.45
CA HIS A 239 -5.76 -4.72 11.40
C HIS A 239 -7.16 -4.38 11.95
N GLU A 240 -7.61 -3.16 11.73
CA GLU A 240 -8.96 -2.74 12.09
C GLU A 240 -10.03 -3.43 11.23
N SER A 241 -11.26 -3.46 11.70
CA SER A 241 -12.38 -3.97 10.90
C SER A 241 -12.64 -3.08 9.68
N ASN A 242 -13.26 -3.62 8.64
CA ASN A 242 -13.60 -2.88 7.43
C ASN A 242 -14.42 -1.62 7.73
N ASP A 243 -15.34 -1.69 8.70
CA ASP A 243 -16.14 -0.55 9.13
C ASP A 243 -15.29 0.55 9.82
N GLN A 244 -14.32 0.15 10.63
CA GLN A 244 -13.40 1.09 11.26
C GLN A 244 -12.49 1.77 10.22
N ILE A 245 -11.99 1.00 9.26
CA ILE A 245 -11.18 1.51 8.14
C ILE A 245 -12.00 2.51 7.31
N ARG A 246 -13.24 2.16 6.95
CA ARG A 246 -14.17 3.06 6.25
C ARG A 246 -14.44 4.32 7.08
N GLU A 247 -14.64 4.21 8.39
CA GLU A 247 -14.85 5.35 9.26
C GLU A 247 -13.66 6.31 9.30
N ARG A 248 -12.43 5.78 9.36
CA ARG A 248 -11.20 6.59 9.24
C ARG A 248 -11.16 7.36 7.92
N ALA A 249 -11.44 6.67 6.82
CA ALA A 249 -11.48 7.29 5.51
C ALA A 249 -12.53 8.41 5.43
N ALA A 250 -13.74 8.18 5.97
CA ALA A 250 -14.80 9.16 6.00
C ALA A 250 -14.46 10.38 6.88
N ALA A 251 -13.86 10.16 8.04
CA ALA A 251 -13.43 11.25 8.92
C ALA A 251 -12.33 12.10 8.27
N ALA A 252 -11.35 11.47 7.58
CA ALA A 252 -10.33 12.18 6.85
C ALA A 252 -10.92 12.96 5.67
N TYR A 253 -11.84 12.36 4.91
CA TYR A 253 -12.51 13.05 3.81
C TYR A 253 -13.28 14.28 4.29
N ASP A 254 -14.08 14.15 5.34
CA ASP A 254 -14.80 15.29 5.93
C ASP A 254 -13.87 16.39 6.46
N LYS A 255 -12.76 16.00 7.09
CA LYS A 255 -11.77 16.96 7.59
C LYS A 255 -11.27 17.90 6.50
N TYR A 256 -11.04 17.40 5.31
CA TYR A 256 -10.46 18.17 4.19
C TYR A 256 -11.54 18.78 3.29
N GLN A 257 -12.60 18.03 2.96
CA GLN A 257 -13.65 18.46 2.04
C GLN A 257 -14.80 19.23 2.71
N LYS A 258 -14.90 19.19 4.05
CA LYS A 258 -15.93 19.91 4.83
C LYS A 258 -17.37 19.59 4.41
N CYS A 259 -17.61 18.34 3.97
CA CYS A 259 -18.92 17.90 3.48
C CYS A 259 -19.86 17.37 4.58
N GLY A 260 -19.41 17.41 5.84
CA GLY A 260 -20.08 16.81 6.98
C GLY A 260 -19.85 15.30 7.08
N LEU A 261 -19.55 14.80 8.29
CA LEU A 261 -19.22 13.38 8.49
C LEU A 261 -20.35 12.43 8.00
N LYS A 262 -21.62 12.85 8.14
CA LYS A 262 -22.76 12.09 7.59
C LYS A 262 -22.69 11.96 6.06
N GLY A 263 -22.30 13.03 5.37
CA GLY A 263 -22.09 13.02 3.92
C GLY A 263 -20.91 12.12 3.53
N ALA A 264 -19.77 12.26 4.22
CA ALA A 264 -18.59 11.42 3.99
C ALA A 264 -18.86 9.93 4.22
N ARG A 265 -19.63 9.56 5.25
CA ARG A 265 -20.05 8.18 5.54
C ARG A 265 -21.00 7.61 4.49
N LYS A 266 -21.80 8.44 3.82
CA LYS A 266 -22.65 8.01 2.70
C LYS A 266 -21.83 7.81 1.44
N LEU A 267 -20.82 8.66 1.25
CA LEU A 267 -19.93 8.60 0.08
C LEU A 267 -18.99 7.41 0.13
N LEU A 268 -18.33 7.18 1.26
CA LEU A 268 -17.33 6.13 1.44
C LEU A 268 -17.96 4.91 2.10
N VAL A 269 -17.93 3.79 1.41
CA VAL A 269 -18.56 2.53 1.84
C VAL A 269 -17.58 1.37 1.76
N THR A 270 -17.89 0.27 2.45
CA THR A 270 -17.13 -0.99 2.45
C THR A 270 -18.00 -2.15 2.01
N GLY A 271 -17.38 -3.24 1.57
CA GLY A 271 -18.07 -4.45 1.13
C GLY A 271 -18.91 -4.24 -0.14
N TRP A 272 -19.61 -5.29 -0.54
CA TRP A 272 -20.46 -5.32 -1.73
C TRP A 272 -21.82 -4.62 -1.55
#